data_af23bede35c9d332e04e29e6b46e335e
#
_entry.id   af23bede35c9d332e04e29e6b46e335e
#
_cell.length_a   1.000
_cell.length_b   1.000
_cell.length_c   1.000
_cell.angle_alpha   90.00
_cell.angle_beta   90.00
_cell.angle_gamma   90.00
#
_symmetry.space_group_name_H-M   'P 1'
#
loop_
_entity.id
_entity.type
_entity.pdbx_description
1 polymer ?
#
loop_
_entity_poly.entity_id
_entity_poly.type
_entity_poly.pdbx_seq_one_letter_code
_entity_poly.pdbx_strand_id
1 'polypeptide(L)'
;MLLRLENITKTYVQGDIEVPALKNINFQVDDGEYVAIMGPSGSGKSTLMNIIGILDKPTEGSYFFGDEDISTMNDRKMSDMRNKDIGFVFQNFNLMPRQTALQNVELPLQYAKVPRKDRRTLCEEALIKVGLEERMNFKAIQLSGGQKQRVAIARAIVNKPRLLLADEPTGALDSKSGVQVMEIFENLHKEGSTIIMITHAREIAERAERVISIFDGEIKEGIVL
;
A
#
# COMPACT_ATOMS: atom_id res chain seq x y z
N MET A 1 -12.45 0.34 -13.80
CA MET A 1 -12.24 -0.62 -12.68
C MET A 1 -10.76 -0.96 -12.60
N LEU A 2 -10.11 -0.71 -11.45
CA LEU A 2 -8.69 -0.98 -11.24
C LEU A 2 -8.43 -2.42 -10.81
N LEU A 3 -9.18 -2.91 -9.81
CA LEU A 3 -9.04 -4.28 -9.32
C LEU A 3 -10.38 -4.92 -8.98
N ARG A 4 -10.41 -6.26 -9.08
CA ARG A 4 -11.57 -7.08 -8.74
C ARG A 4 -11.14 -8.43 -8.17
N LEU A 5 -11.66 -8.73 -6.99
CA LEU A 5 -11.55 -10.00 -6.30
C LEU A 5 -12.89 -10.74 -6.39
N GLU A 6 -12.88 -11.99 -6.84
CA GLU A 6 -14.07 -12.83 -6.98
C GLU A 6 -13.90 -14.11 -6.19
N ASN A 7 -14.75 -14.29 -5.17
CA ASN A 7 -14.81 -15.48 -4.31
C ASN A 7 -13.44 -15.86 -3.71
N ILE A 8 -12.64 -14.85 -3.34
CA ILE A 8 -11.30 -15.08 -2.80
C ILE A 8 -11.38 -15.76 -1.43
N THR A 9 -10.75 -16.91 -1.37
CA THR A 9 -10.51 -17.65 -0.12
C THR A 9 -9.00 -17.78 0.10
N LYS A 10 -8.56 -17.63 1.35
CA LYS A 10 -7.18 -17.85 1.74
C LYS A 10 -7.12 -18.70 3.00
N THR A 11 -6.50 -19.86 2.88
CA THR A 11 -6.20 -20.76 3.99
C THR A 11 -4.70 -20.97 4.08
N TYR A 12 -4.14 -20.74 5.26
CA TYR A 12 -2.74 -21.07 5.56
C TYR A 12 -2.66 -22.46 6.16
N VAL A 13 -1.69 -23.26 5.71
CA VAL A 13 -1.45 -24.61 6.22
C VAL A 13 -0.17 -24.60 7.03
N GLN A 14 -0.25 -25.00 8.30
CA GLN A 14 0.89 -25.13 9.20
C GLN A 14 0.92 -26.56 9.78
N GLY A 15 1.69 -27.43 9.17
CA GLY A 15 1.63 -28.87 9.43
C GLY A 15 0.26 -29.43 9.06
N ASP A 16 -0.43 -30.04 10.03
CA ASP A 16 -1.79 -30.60 9.84
C ASP A 16 -2.91 -29.60 10.19
N ILE A 17 -2.57 -28.35 10.52
CA ILE A 17 -3.55 -27.35 10.93
C ILE A 17 -3.84 -26.41 9.76
N GLU A 18 -5.10 -26.31 9.39
CA GLU A 18 -5.62 -25.34 8.43
C GLU A 18 -6.18 -24.11 9.16
N VAL A 19 -5.70 -22.92 8.78
CA VAL A 19 -6.15 -21.65 9.35
C VAL A 19 -6.78 -20.81 8.23
N PRO A 20 -8.13 -20.77 8.14
CA PRO A 20 -8.81 -19.92 7.16
C PRO A 20 -8.67 -18.45 7.56
N ALA A 21 -8.02 -17.67 6.70
CA ALA A 21 -7.78 -16.24 6.92
C ALA A 21 -8.74 -15.33 6.14
N LEU A 22 -9.19 -15.77 4.95
CA LEU A 22 -10.22 -15.08 4.16
C LEU A 22 -11.24 -16.09 3.65
N LYS A 23 -12.51 -15.69 3.59
CA LYS A 23 -13.64 -16.55 3.22
C LYS A 23 -14.50 -15.81 2.19
N ASN A 24 -14.50 -16.32 0.96
CA ASN A 24 -15.38 -15.87 -0.12
C ASN A 24 -15.43 -14.33 -0.29
N ILE A 25 -14.27 -13.68 -0.29
CA ILE A 25 -14.18 -12.23 -0.45
C ILE A 25 -14.53 -11.84 -1.89
N ASN A 26 -15.53 -10.96 -2.02
CA ASN A 26 -15.85 -10.25 -3.24
C ASN A 26 -15.63 -8.76 -3.00
N PHE A 27 -14.73 -8.15 -3.78
CA PHE A 27 -14.31 -6.77 -3.57
C PHE A 27 -13.83 -6.16 -4.89
N GLN A 28 -14.20 -4.93 -5.13
CA GLN A 28 -13.76 -4.18 -6.30
C GLN A 28 -13.40 -2.74 -5.95
N VAL A 29 -12.46 -2.18 -6.71
CA VAL A 29 -12.04 -0.78 -6.60
C VAL A 29 -11.91 -0.19 -7.99
N ASP A 30 -12.45 1.00 -8.19
CA ASP A 30 -12.33 1.75 -9.42
C ASP A 30 -11.06 2.62 -9.46
N ASP A 31 -10.63 3.00 -10.67
CA ASP A 31 -9.50 3.92 -10.83
C ASP A 31 -9.85 5.28 -10.18
N GLY A 32 -8.95 5.81 -9.39
CA GLY A 32 -9.10 7.07 -8.66
C GLY A 32 -9.88 6.97 -7.33
N GLU A 33 -10.37 5.79 -6.94
CA GLU A 33 -11.13 5.61 -5.70
C GLU A 33 -10.22 5.60 -4.46
N TYR A 34 -10.69 6.18 -3.35
CA TYR A 34 -10.04 6.09 -2.04
C TYR A 34 -10.88 5.23 -1.10
N VAL A 35 -10.39 4.03 -0.78
CA VAL A 35 -11.08 3.05 0.07
C VAL A 35 -10.31 2.82 1.36
N ALA A 36 -11.02 2.83 2.49
CA ALA A 36 -10.48 2.38 3.78
C ALA A 36 -10.99 0.98 4.13
N ILE A 37 -10.10 0.13 4.62
CA ILE A 37 -10.41 -1.21 5.13
C ILE A 37 -10.21 -1.22 6.64
N MET A 38 -11.28 -1.45 7.39
CA MET A 38 -11.28 -1.52 8.85
C MET A 38 -11.54 -2.93 9.36
N GLY A 39 -11.24 -3.16 10.63
CA GLY A 39 -11.56 -4.42 11.32
C GLY A 39 -10.66 -4.67 12.53
N PRO A 40 -11.05 -5.56 13.45
CA PRO A 40 -10.24 -5.90 14.62
C PRO A 40 -8.94 -6.62 14.25
N SER A 41 -8.03 -6.74 15.20
CA SER A 41 -6.83 -7.56 15.01
C SER A 41 -7.21 -9.01 14.70
N GLY A 42 -6.52 -9.64 13.76
CA GLY A 42 -6.78 -11.02 13.34
C GLY A 42 -7.96 -11.20 12.38
N SER A 43 -8.66 -10.13 11.95
CA SER A 43 -9.83 -10.25 11.07
C SER A 43 -9.52 -10.61 9.62
N GLY A 44 -8.24 -10.63 9.20
CA GLY A 44 -7.84 -10.94 7.82
C GLY A 44 -7.34 -9.74 7.00
N LYS A 45 -7.30 -8.51 7.56
CA LYS A 45 -6.85 -7.29 6.85
C LYS A 45 -5.49 -7.42 6.18
N SER A 46 -4.47 -7.86 6.92
CA SER A 46 -3.11 -8.02 6.38
C SER A 46 -3.05 -9.11 5.31
N THR A 47 -3.85 -10.17 5.45
CA THR A 47 -3.97 -11.22 4.42
C THR A 47 -4.61 -10.64 3.15
N LEU A 48 -5.71 -9.88 3.29
CA LEU A 48 -6.36 -9.22 2.17
C LEU A 48 -5.41 -8.23 1.47
N MET A 49 -4.69 -7.42 2.26
CA MET A 49 -3.67 -6.52 1.75
C MET A 49 -2.57 -7.25 0.96
N ASN A 50 -2.09 -8.38 1.48
CA ASN A 50 -1.06 -9.16 0.80
C ASN A 50 -1.55 -9.71 -0.55
N ILE A 51 -2.82 -10.12 -0.63
CA ILE A 51 -3.41 -10.56 -1.90
C ILE A 51 -3.58 -9.38 -2.86
N ILE A 52 -4.20 -8.28 -2.42
CA ILE A 52 -4.36 -7.06 -3.24
C ILE A 52 -3.00 -6.55 -3.71
N GLY A 53 -2.01 -6.57 -2.83
CA GLY A 53 -0.63 -6.16 -3.12
C GLY A 53 0.17 -7.15 -3.96
N ILE A 54 -0.42 -8.25 -4.39
CA ILE A 54 0.26 -9.31 -5.16
C ILE A 54 1.49 -9.87 -4.42
N LEU A 55 1.50 -9.80 -3.08
CA LEU A 55 2.53 -10.37 -2.22
C LEU A 55 2.26 -11.85 -1.90
N ASP A 56 1.00 -12.25 -1.96
CA ASP A 56 0.54 -13.63 -1.75
C ASP A 56 -0.55 -13.97 -2.76
N LYS A 57 -0.78 -15.26 -2.99
CA LYS A 57 -1.84 -15.76 -3.87
C LYS A 57 -3.03 -16.25 -3.04
N PRO A 58 -4.26 -16.09 -3.54
CA PRO A 58 -5.40 -16.75 -2.93
C PRO A 58 -5.27 -18.27 -3.03
N THR A 59 -5.94 -18.99 -2.13
CA THR A 59 -6.08 -20.45 -2.22
C THR A 59 -7.13 -20.81 -3.26
N GLU A 60 -8.22 -20.01 -3.33
CA GLU A 60 -9.31 -20.16 -4.29
C GLU A 60 -9.82 -18.79 -4.71
N GLY A 61 -10.55 -18.75 -5.83
CA GLY A 61 -11.09 -17.53 -6.41
C GLY A 61 -10.20 -16.90 -7.46
N SER A 62 -10.63 -15.77 -8.02
CA SER A 62 -9.94 -15.05 -9.08
C SER A 62 -9.64 -13.63 -8.70
N TYR A 63 -8.43 -13.15 -9.02
CA TYR A 63 -8.01 -11.78 -8.80
C TYR A 63 -7.61 -11.13 -10.13
N PHE A 64 -8.30 -10.06 -10.48
CA PHE A 64 -8.03 -9.26 -11.68
C PHE A 64 -7.48 -7.89 -11.27
N PHE A 65 -6.39 -7.47 -11.93
CA PHE A 65 -5.85 -6.11 -11.83
C PHE A 65 -5.85 -5.48 -13.23
N GLY A 66 -6.74 -4.53 -13.45
CA GLY A 66 -7.13 -4.14 -14.81
C GLY A 66 -7.69 -5.35 -15.57
N ASP A 67 -7.12 -5.58 -16.74
CA ASP A 67 -7.50 -6.73 -17.59
C ASP A 67 -6.67 -8.01 -17.34
N GLU A 68 -5.74 -7.96 -16.39
CA GLU A 68 -4.81 -9.05 -16.12
C GLU A 68 -5.30 -9.97 -14.98
N ASP A 69 -5.42 -11.27 -15.24
CA ASP A 69 -5.71 -12.28 -14.21
C ASP A 69 -4.45 -12.65 -13.43
N ILE A 70 -4.34 -12.12 -12.20
CA ILE A 70 -3.21 -12.34 -11.31
C ILE A 70 -3.13 -13.79 -10.83
N SER A 71 -4.27 -14.47 -10.71
CA SER A 71 -4.34 -15.84 -10.17
C SER A 71 -3.55 -16.84 -11.04
N THR A 72 -3.44 -16.55 -12.33
CA THR A 72 -2.74 -17.39 -13.31
C THR A 72 -1.29 -16.98 -13.59
N MET A 73 -0.86 -15.82 -13.03
CA MET A 73 0.47 -15.28 -13.30
C MET A 73 1.60 -16.06 -12.62
N ASN A 74 2.75 -16.09 -13.29
CA ASN A 74 4.00 -16.54 -12.69
C ASN A 74 4.63 -15.46 -11.79
N ASP A 75 5.52 -15.88 -10.89
CA ASP A 75 6.13 -15.00 -9.89
C ASP A 75 6.93 -13.84 -10.48
N ARG A 76 7.53 -14.01 -11.66
CA ARG A 76 8.27 -12.94 -12.35
C ARG A 76 7.35 -11.83 -12.82
N LYS A 77 6.24 -12.17 -13.47
CA LYS A 77 5.23 -11.18 -13.89
C LYS A 77 4.60 -10.47 -12.69
N MET A 78 4.27 -11.23 -11.64
CA MET A 78 3.78 -10.66 -10.38
C MET A 78 4.77 -9.67 -9.76
N SER A 79 6.08 -9.98 -9.76
CA SER A 79 7.11 -9.10 -9.25
C SER A 79 7.26 -7.82 -10.08
N ASP A 80 7.21 -7.94 -11.42
CA ASP A 80 7.28 -6.80 -12.33
C ASP A 80 6.06 -5.87 -12.14
N MET A 81 4.86 -6.43 -11.99
CA MET A 81 3.62 -5.69 -11.75
C MET A 81 3.63 -5.00 -10.38
N ARG A 82 4.03 -5.69 -9.30
CA ARG A 82 4.20 -5.07 -7.99
C ARG A 82 5.10 -3.84 -8.03
N ASN A 83 6.22 -3.93 -8.73
CA ASN A 83 7.17 -2.83 -8.80
C ASN A 83 6.63 -1.63 -9.58
N LYS A 84 5.84 -1.86 -10.64
CA LYS A 84 5.36 -0.79 -11.52
C LYS A 84 4.04 -0.20 -11.09
N ASP A 85 3.10 -1.07 -10.70
CA ASP A 85 1.70 -0.71 -10.59
C ASP A 85 1.22 -0.55 -9.14
N ILE A 86 2.03 -0.99 -8.14
CA ILE A 86 1.65 -0.94 -6.72
C ILE A 86 2.71 -0.24 -5.90
N GLY A 87 2.32 0.84 -5.21
CA GLY A 87 3.15 1.52 -4.21
C GLY A 87 2.75 1.09 -2.80
N PHE A 88 3.71 0.64 -2.00
CA PHE A 88 3.46 0.19 -0.62
C PHE A 88 3.94 1.22 0.40
N VAL A 89 3.08 1.52 1.38
CA VAL A 89 3.39 2.32 2.56
C VAL A 89 3.04 1.51 3.81
N PHE A 90 4.04 1.20 4.64
CA PHE A 90 3.88 0.37 5.84
C PHE A 90 3.99 1.21 7.11
N GLN A 91 3.39 0.73 8.20
CA GLN A 91 3.47 1.33 9.54
C GLN A 91 4.93 1.50 10.02
N ASN A 92 5.79 0.52 9.77
CA ASN A 92 7.20 0.51 10.21
C ASN A 92 8.17 1.12 9.17
N PHE A 93 7.66 1.93 8.22
CA PHE A 93 8.42 2.63 7.17
C PHE A 93 9.21 1.71 6.23
N ASN A 94 9.81 0.64 6.71
CA ASN A 94 10.63 -0.33 5.96
C ASN A 94 11.72 0.36 5.10
N LEU A 95 12.40 1.36 5.68
CA LEU A 95 13.51 2.07 5.05
C LEU A 95 14.84 1.37 5.36
N MET A 96 15.78 1.50 4.42
CA MET A 96 17.17 1.14 4.65
C MET A 96 17.84 2.20 5.55
N PRO A 97 18.17 1.91 6.83
CA PRO A 97 18.49 2.93 7.82
C PRO A 97 19.80 3.68 7.51
N ARG A 98 20.76 3.03 6.83
CA ARG A 98 22.06 3.60 6.48
C ARG A 98 22.09 4.31 5.12
N GLN A 99 21.03 4.17 4.32
CA GLN A 99 20.85 4.86 3.05
C GLN A 99 20.20 6.23 3.27
N THR A 100 20.48 7.16 2.33
CA THR A 100 19.81 8.48 2.35
C THR A 100 18.34 8.38 1.95
N ALA A 101 17.57 9.46 2.16
CA ALA A 101 16.19 9.54 1.68
C ALA A 101 16.14 9.30 0.17
N LEU A 102 17.00 9.98 -0.59
CA LEU A 102 17.09 9.84 -2.04
C LEU A 102 17.41 8.39 -2.46
N GLN A 103 18.37 7.73 -1.80
CA GLN A 103 18.74 6.35 -2.10
C GLN A 103 17.61 5.36 -1.77
N ASN A 104 16.82 5.60 -0.71
CA ASN A 104 15.64 4.78 -0.41
C ASN A 104 14.57 4.92 -1.50
N VAL A 105 14.34 6.14 -2.00
CA VAL A 105 13.36 6.41 -3.06
C VAL A 105 13.83 5.87 -4.42
N GLU A 106 15.14 5.78 -4.66
CA GLU A 106 15.70 5.27 -5.92
C GLU A 106 15.49 3.75 -6.12
N LEU A 107 15.29 2.99 -5.03
CA LEU A 107 15.23 1.52 -5.11
C LEU A 107 14.18 1.00 -6.11
N PRO A 108 12.91 1.42 -6.10
CA PRO A 108 11.92 0.94 -7.07
C PRO A 108 12.31 1.25 -8.52
N LEU A 109 12.94 2.40 -8.79
CA LEU A 109 13.40 2.77 -10.12
C LEU A 109 14.52 1.87 -10.64
N GLN A 110 15.38 1.35 -9.72
CA GLN A 110 16.43 0.39 -10.08
C GLN A 110 15.82 -0.94 -10.53
N TYR A 111 14.83 -1.44 -9.80
CA TYR A 111 14.09 -2.66 -10.17
C TYR A 111 13.27 -2.48 -11.46
N ALA A 112 12.69 -1.30 -11.67
CA ALA A 112 11.99 -0.94 -12.90
C ALA A 112 12.96 -0.72 -14.10
N LYS A 113 14.28 -0.84 -13.88
CA LYS A 113 15.34 -0.64 -14.90
C LYS A 113 15.31 0.75 -15.54
N VAL A 114 14.82 1.76 -14.81
CA VAL A 114 14.89 3.16 -15.26
C VAL A 114 16.35 3.55 -15.50
N PRO A 115 16.69 4.25 -16.59
CA PRO A 115 18.05 4.68 -16.86
C PRO A 115 18.64 5.52 -15.72
N ARG A 116 19.90 5.28 -15.33
CA ARG A 116 20.54 5.94 -14.18
C ARG A 116 20.48 7.47 -14.25
N LYS A 117 20.59 8.03 -15.46
CA LYS A 117 20.54 9.48 -15.70
C LYS A 117 19.21 10.12 -15.28
N ASP A 118 18.10 9.37 -15.35
CA ASP A 118 16.75 9.88 -15.10
C ASP A 118 16.31 9.68 -13.66
N ARG A 119 16.91 8.71 -12.93
CA ARG A 119 16.48 8.32 -11.57
C ARG A 119 16.55 9.45 -10.58
N ARG A 120 17.64 10.25 -10.63
CA ARG A 120 17.85 11.33 -9.67
C ARG A 120 16.72 12.36 -9.72
N THR A 121 16.37 12.83 -10.91
CA THR A 121 15.28 13.79 -11.11
C THR A 121 13.95 13.25 -10.58
N LEU A 122 13.61 12.00 -10.92
CA LEU A 122 12.37 11.35 -10.44
C LEU A 122 12.34 11.23 -8.90
N CYS A 123 13.47 10.91 -8.28
CA CYS A 123 13.57 10.84 -6.83
C CYS A 123 13.41 12.22 -6.17
N GLU A 124 14.05 13.25 -6.74
CA GLU A 124 13.95 14.62 -6.24
C GLU A 124 12.50 15.12 -6.34
N GLU A 125 11.81 14.92 -7.47
CA GLU A 125 10.40 15.24 -7.66
C GLU A 125 9.51 14.55 -6.62
N ALA A 126 9.70 13.25 -6.39
CA ALA A 126 8.94 12.50 -5.40
C ALA A 126 9.18 12.99 -3.97
N LEU A 127 10.42 13.37 -3.62
CA LEU A 127 10.76 13.90 -2.29
C LEU A 127 10.23 15.33 -2.08
N ILE A 128 10.25 16.18 -3.11
CA ILE A 128 9.63 17.52 -3.08
C ILE A 128 8.12 17.39 -2.84
N LYS A 129 7.47 16.46 -3.53
CA LYS A 129 6.03 16.23 -3.41
C LYS A 129 5.57 15.90 -1.98
N VAL A 130 6.46 15.32 -1.17
CA VAL A 130 6.20 15.01 0.25
C VAL A 130 6.85 16.02 1.22
N GLY A 131 7.38 17.15 0.73
CA GLY A 131 7.99 18.23 1.53
C GLY A 131 9.28 17.81 2.22
N LEU A 132 10.19 17.14 1.49
CA LEU A 132 11.48 16.67 1.99
C LEU A 132 12.67 17.14 1.16
N GLU A 133 12.55 18.24 0.43
CA GLU A 133 13.60 18.82 -0.43
C GLU A 133 14.91 19.08 0.32
N GLU A 134 14.83 19.58 1.56
CA GLU A 134 16.00 19.85 2.38
C GLU A 134 16.61 18.61 3.06
N ARG A 135 15.94 17.47 2.96
CA ARG A 135 16.27 16.20 3.67
C ARG A 135 16.72 15.09 2.75
N MET A 136 16.84 15.31 1.45
CA MET A 136 17.16 14.29 0.45
C MET A 136 18.45 13.52 0.74
N ASN A 137 19.47 14.21 1.26
CA ASN A 137 20.78 13.63 1.55
C ASN A 137 20.93 13.11 2.99
N PHE A 138 19.90 13.23 3.84
CA PHE A 138 19.92 12.69 5.20
C PHE A 138 19.71 11.18 5.16
N LYS A 139 20.49 10.44 5.96
CA LYS A 139 20.26 9.00 6.16
C LYS A 139 18.95 8.79 6.89
N ALA A 140 18.26 7.68 6.59
CA ALA A 140 16.97 7.38 7.23
C ALA A 140 17.05 7.35 8.76
N ILE A 141 18.17 6.90 9.32
CA ILE A 141 18.40 6.91 10.78
C ILE A 141 18.42 8.32 11.40
N GLN A 142 18.67 9.36 10.62
CA GLN A 142 18.76 10.75 11.07
C GLN A 142 17.40 11.48 10.98
N LEU A 143 16.38 10.84 10.44
CA LEU A 143 15.06 11.40 10.21
C LEU A 143 14.12 11.09 11.36
N SER A 144 13.19 12.02 11.64
CA SER A 144 12.06 11.78 12.56
C SER A 144 11.11 10.70 12.01
N GLY A 145 10.19 10.19 12.84
CA GLY A 145 9.17 9.22 12.42
C GLY A 145 8.34 9.72 11.25
N GLY A 146 7.80 10.94 11.35
CA GLY A 146 7.03 11.55 10.26
C GLY A 146 7.84 11.80 8.99
N GLN A 147 9.13 12.18 9.10
CA GLN A 147 10.00 12.30 7.94
C GLN A 147 10.29 10.94 7.29
N LYS A 148 10.51 9.89 8.07
CA LYS A 148 10.67 8.51 7.56
C LYS A 148 9.44 8.06 6.80
N GLN A 149 8.24 8.31 7.34
CA GLN A 149 7.00 7.95 6.66
C GLN A 149 6.83 8.71 5.35
N ARG A 150 7.17 10.00 5.32
CA ARG A 150 7.16 10.77 4.07
C ARG A 150 8.16 10.24 3.04
N VAL A 151 9.35 9.78 3.45
CA VAL A 151 10.28 9.07 2.55
C VAL A 151 9.68 7.75 2.04
N ALA A 152 8.98 6.99 2.90
CA ALA A 152 8.30 5.76 2.49
C ALA A 152 7.19 6.03 1.46
N ILE A 153 6.43 7.13 1.63
CA ILE A 153 5.44 7.56 0.64
C ILE A 153 6.11 7.98 -0.67
N ALA A 154 7.17 8.80 -0.62
CA ALA A 154 7.93 9.20 -1.82
C ALA A 154 8.44 7.97 -2.59
N ARG A 155 8.96 6.96 -1.88
CA ARG A 155 9.38 5.69 -2.46
C ARG A 155 8.20 4.94 -3.11
N ALA A 156 7.03 4.97 -2.49
CA ALA A 156 5.85 4.30 -3.02
C ALA A 156 5.34 4.94 -4.32
N ILE A 157 5.44 6.28 -4.45
CA ILE A 157 4.89 7.01 -5.60
C ILE A 157 5.87 7.24 -6.76
N VAL A 158 7.17 6.96 -6.57
CA VAL A 158 8.23 7.33 -7.54
C VAL A 158 8.06 6.67 -8.91
N ASN A 159 7.51 5.46 -8.97
CA ASN A 159 7.16 4.76 -10.23
C ASN A 159 5.80 5.19 -10.80
N LYS A 160 5.08 6.14 -10.17
CA LYS A 160 3.72 6.54 -10.54
C LYS A 160 2.77 5.35 -10.61
N PRO A 161 2.62 4.57 -9.53
CA PRO A 161 1.83 3.36 -9.52
C PRO A 161 0.34 3.67 -9.74
N ARG A 162 -0.40 2.67 -10.21
CA ARG A 162 -1.86 2.74 -10.35
C ARG A 162 -2.59 2.60 -9.02
N LEU A 163 -1.97 1.92 -8.03
CA LEU A 163 -2.52 1.68 -6.70
C LEU A 163 -1.52 2.05 -5.62
N LEU A 164 -1.93 2.84 -4.65
CA LEU A 164 -1.23 3.02 -3.37
C LEU A 164 -1.91 2.17 -2.29
N LEU A 165 -1.14 1.29 -1.69
CA LEU A 165 -1.60 0.39 -0.64
C LEU A 165 -0.90 0.76 0.67
N ALA A 166 -1.65 1.28 1.64
CA ALA A 166 -1.14 1.79 2.90
C ALA A 166 -1.63 0.96 4.09
N ASP A 167 -0.70 0.44 4.89
CA ASP A 167 -0.98 -0.33 6.10
C ASP A 167 -0.64 0.49 7.33
N GLU A 168 -1.67 0.93 8.06
CA GLU A 168 -1.56 1.74 9.28
C GLU A 168 -0.54 2.90 9.14
N PRO A 169 -0.66 3.77 8.11
CA PRO A 169 0.42 4.70 7.74
C PRO A 169 0.72 5.77 8.81
N THR A 170 -0.15 5.92 9.81
CA THR A 170 0.01 6.87 10.92
C THR A 170 0.24 6.20 12.27
N GLY A 171 0.15 4.87 12.36
CA GLY A 171 0.14 4.12 13.61
C GLY A 171 1.41 4.22 14.47
N ALA A 172 2.56 4.62 13.88
CA ALA A 172 3.82 4.82 14.57
C ALA A 172 4.20 6.31 14.74
N LEU A 173 3.25 7.25 14.49
CA LEU A 173 3.52 8.68 14.44
C LEU A 173 2.84 9.44 15.59
N ASP A 174 3.43 10.58 15.97
CA ASP A 174 2.73 11.58 16.77
C ASP A 174 1.58 12.22 15.96
N SER A 175 0.60 12.82 16.67
CA SER A 175 -0.61 13.37 16.05
C SER A 175 -0.33 14.41 14.96
N LYS A 176 0.68 15.29 15.17
CA LYS A 176 1.04 16.33 14.21
C LYS A 176 1.62 15.72 12.92
N SER A 177 2.53 14.76 13.06
CA SER A 177 3.11 14.04 11.94
C SER A 177 2.05 13.19 11.21
N GLY A 178 1.11 12.59 11.95
CA GLY A 178 -0.01 11.84 11.40
C GLY A 178 -0.89 12.70 10.50
N VAL A 179 -1.26 13.92 10.93
CA VAL A 179 -2.04 14.86 10.10
C VAL A 179 -1.31 15.18 8.81
N GLN A 180 -0.01 15.52 8.87
CA GLN A 180 0.79 15.82 7.68
C GLN A 180 0.86 14.65 6.68
N VAL A 181 0.95 13.43 7.18
CA VAL A 181 0.96 12.22 6.35
C VAL A 181 -0.40 12.03 5.67
N MET A 182 -1.50 12.24 6.39
CA MET A 182 -2.84 12.13 5.80
C MET A 182 -3.11 13.22 4.76
N GLU A 183 -2.65 14.44 4.96
CA GLU A 183 -2.73 15.52 3.95
C GLU A 183 -2.01 15.14 2.64
N ILE A 184 -0.88 14.40 2.72
CA ILE A 184 -0.21 13.90 1.52
C ILE A 184 -1.08 12.88 0.79
N PHE A 185 -1.71 11.92 1.48
CA PHE A 185 -2.63 10.96 0.85
C PHE A 185 -3.82 11.64 0.20
N GLU A 186 -4.43 12.63 0.88
CA GLU A 186 -5.55 13.41 0.32
C GLU A 186 -5.14 14.17 -0.95
N ASN A 187 -3.93 14.75 -0.98
CA ASN A 187 -3.42 15.44 -2.16
C ASN A 187 -3.15 14.46 -3.32
N LEU A 188 -2.56 13.29 -3.02
CA LEU A 188 -2.35 12.23 -4.00
C LEU A 188 -3.68 11.74 -4.59
N HIS A 189 -4.72 11.57 -3.75
CA HIS A 189 -6.05 11.20 -4.20
C HIS A 189 -6.67 12.29 -5.11
N LYS A 190 -6.61 13.57 -4.71
CA LYS A 190 -7.07 14.69 -5.54
C LYS A 190 -6.36 14.77 -6.90
N GLU A 191 -5.14 14.26 -7.01
CA GLU A 191 -4.39 14.12 -8.25
C GLU A 191 -4.76 12.88 -9.06
N GLY A 192 -5.74 12.09 -8.58
CA GLY A 192 -6.26 10.90 -9.28
C GLY A 192 -5.61 9.57 -8.89
N SER A 193 -4.81 9.52 -7.81
CA SER A 193 -4.27 8.25 -7.32
C SER A 193 -5.36 7.39 -6.72
N THR A 194 -5.40 6.10 -7.05
CA THR A 194 -6.23 5.12 -6.34
C THR A 194 -5.54 4.71 -5.04
N ILE A 195 -6.27 4.71 -3.93
CA ILE A 195 -5.71 4.44 -2.60
C ILE A 195 -6.54 3.40 -1.88
N ILE A 196 -5.88 2.36 -1.35
CA ILE A 196 -6.46 1.45 -0.37
C ILE A 196 -5.69 1.61 0.93
N MET A 197 -6.37 2.01 1.99
CA MET A 197 -5.79 2.23 3.30
C MET A 197 -6.35 1.26 4.32
N ILE A 198 -5.47 0.54 4.99
CA ILE A 198 -5.83 -0.31 6.12
C ILE A 198 -5.59 0.47 7.39
N THR A 199 -6.62 0.57 8.23
CA THR A 199 -6.51 1.23 9.54
C THR A 199 -7.54 0.70 10.53
N HIS A 200 -7.23 0.79 11.82
CA HIS A 200 -8.18 0.57 12.90
C HIS A 200 -8.68 1.90 13.50
N ALA A 201 -8.12 3.03 13.08
CA ALA A 201 -8.52 4.36 13.54
C ALA A 201 -9.66 4.91 12.68
N ARG A 202 -10.83 5.09 13.30
CA ARG A 202 -12.04 5.58 12.64
C ARG A 202 -11.83 6.94 11.97
N GLU A 203 -11.20 7.87 12.65
CA GLU A 203 -10.90 9.23 12.14
C GLU A 203 -10.01 9.23 10.88
N ILE A 204 -9.18 8.19 10.71
CA ILE A 204 -8.38 8.00 9.50
C ILE A 204 -9.23 7.38 8.39
N ALA A 205 -10.06 6.40 8.71
CA ALA A 205 -10.93 5.75 7.73
C ALA A 205 -11.98 6.71 7.16
N GLU A 206 -12.52 7.64 7.97
CA GLU A 206 -13.51 8.64 7.56
C GLU A 206 -12.97 9.66 6.52
N ARG A 207 -11.65 9.66 6.24
CA ARG A 207 -11.05 10.45 5.16
C ARG A 207 -11.15 9.80 3.78
N ALA A 208 -11.50 8.51 3.75
CA ALA A 208 -11.73 7.78 2.51
C ALA A 208 -13.16 8.01 2.00
N GLU A 209 -13.37 7.84 0.69
CA GLU A 209 -14.69 7.95 0.06
C GLU A 209 -15.59 6.77 0.43
N ARG A 210 -14.99 5.59 0.63
CA ARG A 210 -15.69 4.36 0.99
C ARG A 210 -14.95 3.63 2.10
N VAL A 211 -15.72 3.20 3.10
CA VAL A 211 -15.19 2.39 4.21
C VAL A 211 -15.81 1.00 4.14
N ILE A 212 -14.97 -0.01 4.16
CA ILE A 212 -15.39 -1.41 4.30
C ILE A 212 -14.86 -1.99 5.60
N SER A 213 -15.58 -2.94 6.16
CA SER A 213 -15.18 -3.64 7.38
C SER A 213 -14.93 -5.11 7.09
N ILE A 214 -13.86 -5.67 7.67
CA ILE A 214 -13.55 -7.09 7.60
C ILE A 214 -13.61 -7.72 8.99
N PHE A 215 -14.37 -8.82 9.12
CA PHE A 215 -14.55 -9.59 10.35
C PHE A 215 -14.43 -11.08 10.04
N ASP A 216 -13.62 -11.79 10.80
CA ASP A 216 -13.45 -13.26 10.70
C ASP A 216 -13.22 -13.75 9.26
N GLY A 217 -12.48 -12.94 8.46
CA GLY A 217 -12.17 -13.25 7.08
C GLY A 217 -13.25 -12.91 6.06
N GLU A 218 -14.32 -12.20 6.45
CA GLU A 218 -15.43 -11.81 5.57
C GLU A 218 -15.57 -10.28 5.49
N ILE A 219 -15.89 -9.74 4.31
CA ILE A 219 -16.24 -8.33 4.15
C ILE A 219 -17.68 -8.12 4.56
N LYS A 220 -17.93 -7.07 5.37
CA LYS A 220 -19.25 -6.59 5.74
C LYS A 220 -19.38 -5.13 5.35
N GLU A 221 -20.21 -4.85 4.36
CA GLU A 221 -20.50 -3.48 3.95
C GLU A 221 -21.44 -2.80 4.96
N GLY A 222 -21.22 -1.51 5.19
CA GLY A 222 -22.13 -0.67 6.00
C GLY A 222 -21.98 -0.79 7.52
N ILE A 223 -21.01 -1.56 8.04
CA ILE A 223 -20.69 -1.57 9.47
C ILE A 223 -19.44 -0.71 9.67
N VAL A 224 -19.66 0.53 10.08
CA VAL A 224 -18.57 1.38 10.60
C VAL A 224 -18.43 1.06 12.09
N LEU A 225 -17.26 0.57 12.51
CA LEU A 225 -16.92 0.25 13.91
C LEU A 225 -16.81 1.51 14.78
#